data_ad63b8e8c6c45f420ffdfb88214bae9c
#
_entry.id   ad63b8e8c6c45f420ffdfb88214bae9c
#
_cell.length_a   1.000
_cell.length_b   1.000
_cell.length_c   1.000
_cell.angle_alpha   90.00
_cell.angle_beta   90.00
_cell.angle_gamma   90.00
#
_symmetry.space_group_name_H-M   'P 1'
#
loop_
_entity.id
_entity.type
_entity.pdbx_description
1 polymer ?
#
loop_
_entity_poly.entity_id
_entity_poly.type
_entity_poly.pdbx_seq_one_letter_code
_entity_poly.pdbx_strand_id
1 'polypeptide(L)'
;GSYFRLRVKGLENLPKEPFVVVPNHQSFLDGLFVISFLKNSLNKNTYFYAKKKHVQKSWLKFLASRNNVIVMDISKDLKASLQKLAEVLKQGKNIIIFPEGTRTKDGRIGGFKKTFAILSRELNVPVVPVAIQGAFEALPAGTVIPKPYQKIQVSFLDPIYPDGHTYDSLNDLVFQRISSELASLAGQSAAATPQHH
;
A
#
# COMPACT_ATOMS: atom_id res chain seq x y z
N GLY A 1 8.71 -12.89 21.82
CA GLY A 1 8.71 -13.27 20.42
C GLY A 1 7.77 -12.36 19.63
N SER A 2 8.17 -11.92 18.44
CA SER A 2 7.34 -11.06 17.58
C SER A 2 6.11 -11.84 17.10
N TYR A 3 4.94 -11.23 17.18
CA TYR A 3 3.67 -11.82 16.73
C TYR A 3 3.68 -12.14 15.22
N PHE A 4 4.40 -11.33 14.43
CA PHE A 4 4.66 -11.54 13.00
C PHE A 4 6.16 -11.59 12.73
N ARG A 5 6.56 -12.34 11.70
CA ARG A 5 7.91 -12.29 11.13
C ARG A 5 7.92 -11.30 9.98
N LEU A 6 8.23 -10.05 10.26
CA LEU A 6 8.25 -8.99 9.28
C LEU A 6 9.61 -8.91 8.57
N ARG A 7 9.59 -8.83 7.24
CA ARG A 7 10.76 -8.53 6.41
C ARG A 7 10.45 -7.35 5.50
N VAL A 8 11.43 -6.48 5.33
CA VAL A 8 11.34 -5.33 4.43
C VAL A 8 12.56 -5.27 3.54
N LYS A 9 12.38 -4.83 2.30
CA LYS A 9 13.46 -4.48 1.37
C LYS A 9 13.12 -3.24 0.56
N GLY A 10 14.12 -2.59 -0.02
CA GLY A 10 13.97 -1.46 -0.94
C GLY A 10 13.67 -0.12 -0.29
N LEU A 11 13.83 0.04 1.04
CA LEU A 11 13.65 1.33 1.71
C LEU A 11 14.67 2.39 1.24
N GLU A 12 15.83 1.94 0.78
CA GLU A 12 16.88 2.76 0.18
C GLU A 12 16.45 3.42 -1.13
N ASN A 13 15.44 2.89 -1.81
CA ASN A 13 14.92 3.38 -3.09
C ASN A 13 13.93 4.53 -2.92
N LEU A 14 13.51 4.86 -1.70
CA LEU A 14 12.51 5.89 -1.47
C LEU A 14 13.00 7.27 -1.93
N PRO A 15 12.21 8.02 -2.71
CA PRO A 15 12.56 9.37 -3.14
C PRO A 15 12.66 10.34 -1.95
N LYS A 16 13.37 11.44 -2.12
CA LYS A 16 13.45 12.53 -1.13
C LYS A 16 12.27 13.49 -1.19
N GLU A 17 11.70 13.68 -2.36
CA GLU A 17 10.53 14.50 -2.64
C GLU A 17 9.22 13.80 -2.25
N PRO A 18 8.09 14.52 -2.19
CA PRO A 18 6.79 13.91 -1.99
C PRO A 18 6.50 12.83 -3.04
N PHE A 19 5.91 11.72 -2.62
CA PHE A 19 5.62 10.59 -3.49
C PHE A 19 4.31 9.88 -3.11
N VAL A 20 3.79 9.11 -4.06
CA VAL A 20 2.62 8.26 -3.88
C VAL A 20 3.05 6.82 -3.69
N VAL A 21 2.80 6.25 -2.53
CA VAL A 21 3.02 4.82 -2.25
C VAL A 21 1.81 4.03 -2.74
N VAL A 22 2.04 3.01 -3.56
CA VAL A 22 0.99 2.21 -4.18
C VAL A 22 1.21 0.73 -3.88
N PRO A 23 0.64 0.19 -2.78
CA PRO A 23 0.71 -1.23 -2.45
C PRO A 23 -0.48 -2.00 -3.00
N ASN A 24 -0.31 -3.33 -3.21
CA ASN A 24 -1.43 -4.25 -3.31
C ASN A 24 -2.16 -4.37 -1.96
N HIS A 25 -3.41 -4.84 -1.98
CA HIS A 25 -4.27 -4.81 -0.79
C HIS A 25 -4.75 -6.20 -0.37
N GLN A 26 -3.99 -6.84 0.51
CA GLN A 26 -4.25 -8.19 1.01
C GLN A 26 -5.02 -8.19 2.33
N SER A 27 -4.68 -7.24 3.23
CA SER A 27 -5.14 -7.25 4.60
C SER A 27 -5.54 -5.86 5.08
N PHE A 28 -6.30 -5.84 6.15
CA PHE A 28 -6.59 -4.61 6.88
C PHE A 28 -5.33 -3.95 7.48
N LEU A 29 -4.30 -4.74 7.75
CA LEU A 29 -3.04 -4.29 8.36
C LEU A 29 -2.01 -3.77 7.35
N ASP A 30 -2.28 -3.85 6.04
CA ASP A 30 -1.31 -3.48 5.02
C ASP A 30 -0.75 -2.06 5.19
N GLY A 31 -1.64 -1.09 5.42
CA GLY A 31 -1.22 0.29 5.66
C GLY A 31 -0.31 0.44 6.88
N LEU A 32 -0.58 -0.32 7.95
CA LEU A 32 0.25 -0.32 9.15
C LEU A 32 1.60 -0.99 8.90
N PHE A 33 1.65 -2.06 8.11
CA PHE A 33 2.91 -2.69 7.75
C PHE A 33 3.78 -1.74 6.92
N VAL A 34 3.22 -1.06 5.92
CA VAL A 34 3.95 -0.07 5.13
C VAL A 34 4.48 1.06 6.02
N ILE A 35 3.63 1.68 6.83
CA ILE A 35 4.01 2.80 7.71
C ILE A 35 5.05 2.38 8.75
N SER A 36 4.96 1.17 9.30
CA SER A 36 5.88 0.69 10.36
C SER A 36 7.33 0.62 9.91
N PHE A 37 7.58 0.47 8.61
CA PHE A 37 8.93 0.43 8.05
C PHE A 37 9.47 1.80 7.63
N LEU A 38 8.62 2.81 7.51
CA LEU A 38 9.07 4.15 7.18
C LEU A 38 9.82 4.77 8.38
N LYS A 39 10.92 5.47 8.11
CA LYS A 39 11.63 6.24 9.15
C LYS A 39 10.67 7.24 9.81
N ASN A 40 10.91 7.60 11.07
CA ASN A 40 10.04 8.49 11.84
C ASN A 40 9.70 9.81 11.13
N SER A 41 10.64 10.40 10.36
CA SER A 41 10.42 11.60 9.57
C SER A 41 9.42 11.39 8.44
N LEU A 42 9.55 10.27 7.71
CA LEU A 42 8.64 9.91 6.62
C LEU A 42 7.28 9.46 7.15
N ASN A 43 7.25 8.73 8.27
CA ASN A 43 6.02 8.27 8.89
C ASN A 43 5.12 9.47 9.28
N LYS A 44 5.68 10.51 9.91
CA LYS A 44 4.93 11.73 10.27
C LYS A 44 4.40 12.50 9.06
N ASN A 45 5.02 12.34 7.89
CA ASN A 45 4.66 13.02 6.65
C ASN A 45 3.92 12.11 5.65
N THR A 46 3.55 10.89 6.03
CA THR A 46 2.85 9.95 5.16
C THR A 46 1.43 9.73 5.64
N TYR A 47 0.48 9.95 4.75
CA TYR A 47 -0.94 9.84 5.00
C TYR A 47 -1.50 8.67 4.21
N PHE A 48 -2.36 7.87 4.80
CA PHE A 48 -3.10 6.89 4.04
C PHE A 48 -4.59 7.17 4.03
N TYR A 49 -5.18 6.79 2.93
CA TYR A 49 -6.56 7.02 2.61
C TYR A 49 -7.41 5.82 3.04
N ALA A 50 -8.46 6.06 3.80
CA ALA A 50 -9.40 5.03 4.21
C ALA A 50 -10.85 5.42 3.96
N LYS A 51 -11.67 4.49 3.48
CA LYS A 51 -13.11 4.70 3.34
C LYS A 51 -13.77 4.80 4.71
N LYS A 52 -14.67 5.77 4.89
CA LYS A 52 -15.38 6.03 6.16
C LYS A 52 -16.00 4.77 6.78
N LYS A 53 -16.59 3.88 5.98
CA LYS A 53 -17.18 2.63 6.46
C LYS A 53 -16.19 1.66 7.15
N HIS A 54 -14.89 1.79 6.85
CA HIS A 54 -13.86 0.93 7.44
C HIS A 54 -13.31 1.48 8.76
N VAL A 55 -13.50 2.77 9.05
CA VAL A 55 -12.96 3.45 10.26
C VAL A 55 -13.97 3.47 11.41
N GLN A 56 -15.17 2.93 11.24
CA GLN A 56 -16.22 2.97 12.28
C GLN A 56 -15.96 2.03 13.48
N LYS A 57 -15.10 1.02 13.35
CA LYS A 57 -14.74 0.13 14.48
C LYS A 57 -13.83 0.85 15.46
N SER A 58 -14.10 0.73 16.76
CA SER A 58 -13.45 1.51 17.82
C SER A 58 -11.91 1.45 17.85
N TRP A 59 -11.33 0.25 17.66
CA TRP A 59 -9.88 0.07 17.59
C TRP A 59 -9.25 0.72 16.34
N LEU A 60 -10.01 0.86 15.25
CA LEU A 60 -9.62 1.53 14.03
C LEU A 60 -9.56 3.04 14.18
N LYS A 61 -10.50 3.60 14.96
CA LYS A 61 -10.45 5.02 15.34
C LYS A 61 -9.18 5.30 16.15
N PHE A 62 -8.81 4.40 17.06
CA PHE A 62 -7.58 4.52 17.83
C PHE A 62 -6.33 4.45 16.96
N LEU A 63 -6.25 3.50 16.02
CA LEU A 63 -5.12 3.43 15.08
C LEU A 63 -5.08 4.66 14.15
N ALA A 64 -6.24 5.08 13.65
CA ALA A 64 -6.36 6.28 12.82
C ALA A 64 -5.93 7.55 13.56
N SER A 65 -6.17 7.65 14.86
CA SER A 65 -5.75 8.81 15.67
C SER A 65 -4.25 8.89 15.91
N ARG A 66 -3.54 7.75 15.80
CA ARG A 66 -2.08 7.67 15.99
C ARG A 66 -1.29 7.69 14.70
N ASN A 67 -1.93 7.45 13.57
CA ASN A 67 -1.33 7.48 12.25
C ASN A 67 -2.05 8.53 11.41
N ASN A 68 -1.36 9.12 10.47
CA ASN A 68 -1.91 10.14 9.57
C ASN A 68 -2.92 9.50 8.60
N VAL A 69 -4.16 9.34 9.03
CA VAL A 69 -5.22 8.73 8.23
C VAL A 69 -6.18 9.79 7.72
N ILE A 70 -6.30 9.90 6.40
CA ILE A 70 -7.31 10.72 5.77
C ILE A 70 -8.55 9.86 5.54
N VAL A 71 -9.60 10.12 6.32
CA VAL A 71 -10.88 9.43 6.16
C VAL A 71 -11.73 10.17 5.13
N MET A 72 -12.11 9.47 4.07
CA MET A 72 -12.90 10.06 2.97
C MET A 72 -14.04 9.13 2.54
N ASP A 73 -15.12 9.71 2.07
CA ASP A 73 -16.23 8.98 1.45
C ASP A 73 -16.19 9.18 -0.07
N ILE A 74 -15.40 8.36 -0.78
CA ILE A 74 -15.28 8.43 -2.24
C ILE A 74 -16.61 8.15 -2.93
N SER A 75 -17.53 7.46 -2.29
CA SER A 75 -18.80 7.09 -2.91
C SER A 75 -19.67 8.32 -3.23
N LYS A 76 -19.38 9.45 -2.61
CA LYS A 76 -20.15 10.69 -2.75
C LYS A 76 -19.52 11.73 -3.68
N ASP A 77 -18.19 11.87 -3.68
CA ASP A 77 -17.50 12.86 -4.52
C ASP A 77 -16.04 12.48 -4.79
N LEU A 78 -15.82 11.89 -5.98
CA LEU A 78 -14.48 11.54 -6.44
C LEU A 78 -13.59 12.77 -6.66
N LYS A 79 -14.18 13.88 -7.17
CA LYS A 79 -13.43 15.11 -7.46
C LYS A 79 -12.92 15.74 -6.17
N ALA A 80 -13.75 15.89 -5.16
CA ALA A 80 -13.34 16.42 -3.85
C ALA A 80 -12.28 15.52 -3.19
N SER A 81 -12.39 14.21 -3.38
CA SER A 81 -11.39 13.25 -2.89
C SER A 81 -10.03 13.43 -3.53
N LEU A 82 -10.00 13.56 -4.86
CA LEU A 82 -8.76 13.83 -5.61
C LEU A 82 -8.13 15.17 -5.21
N GLN A 83 -8.93 16.23 -5.07
CA GLN A 83 -8.47 17.55 -4.64
C GLN A 83 -7.80 17.50 -3.26
N LYS A 84 -8.41 16.81 -2.29
CA LYS A 84 -7.84 16.67 -0.94
C LYS A 84 -6.53 15.90 -0.93
N LEU A 85 -6.41 14.83 -1.71
CA LEU A 85 -5.16 14.08 -1.85
C LEU A 85 -4.07 14.93 -2.54
N ALA A 86 -4.47 15.72 -3.56
CA ALA A 86 -3.57 16.64 -4.23
C ALA A 86 -3.05 17.74 -3.29
N GLU A 87 -3.89 18.28 -2.40
CA GLU A 87 -3.49 19.26 -1.39
C GLU A 87 -2.43 18.69 -0.43
N VAL A 88 -2.58 17.43 0.00
CA VAL A 88 -1.60 16.77 0.85
C VAL A 88 -0.24 16.64 0.16
N LEU A 89 -0.23 16.21 -1.11
CA LEU A 89 1.00 16.11 -1.91
C LEU A 89 1.65 17.50 -2.13
N LYS A 90 0.85 18.54 -2.43
CA LYS A 90 1.34 19.92 -2.59
C LYS A 90 1.95 20.50 -1.32
N GLN A 91 1.57 20.00 -0.14
CA GLN A 91 2.17 20.34 1.14
C GLN A 91 3.51 19.61 1.42
N GLY A 92 4.05 18.89 0.45
CA GLY A 92 5.29 18.12 0.60
C GLY A 92 5.13 16.83 1.39
N LYS A 93 3.89 16.31 1.51
CA LYS A 93 3.59 15.09 2.25
C LYS A 93 3.33 13.92 1.30
N ASN A 94 3.62 12.71 1.76
CA ASN A 94 3.40 11.48 1.01
C ASN A 94 2.00 10.92 1.26
N ILE A 95 1.47 10.18 0.31
CA ILE A 95 0.21 9.48 0.46
C ILE A 95 0.35 7.99 0.10
N ILE A 96 -0.45 7.15 0.75
CA ILE A 96 -0.59 5.73 0.41
C ILE A 96 -1.97 5.54 -0.21
N ILE A 97 -1.99 4.99 -1.42
CA ILE A 97 -3.23 4.67 -2.15
C ILE A 97 -3.22 3.19 -2.48
N PHE A 98 -4.23 2.46 -2.00
CA PHE A 98 -4.50 1.09 -2.41
C PHE A 98 -5.31 1.09 -3.72
N PRO A 99 -4.68 0.79 -4.87
CA PRO A 99 -5.30 1.02 -6.18
C PRO A 99 -6.46 0.05 -6.45
N GLU A 100 -6.48 -1.11 -5.82
CA GLU A 100 -7.57 -2.07 -5.93
C GLU A 100 -8.89 -1.55 -5.33
N GLY A 101 -8.81 -0.60 -4.39
CA GLY A 101 -9.96 0.02 -3.73
C GLY A 101 -10.71 -0.90 -2.75
N THR A 102 -10.41 -2.19 -2.74
CA THR A 102 -10.91 -3.19 -1.77
C THR A 102 -9.82 -4.21 -1.51
N ARG A 103 -9.88 -4.89 -0.37
CA ARG A 103 -8.99 -6.02 -0.06
C ARG A 103 -9.33 -7.20 -0.96
N THR A 104 -8.31 -7.97 -1.32
CA THR A 104 -8.50 -9.23 -2.03
C THR A 104 -9.37 -10.20 -1.23
N LYS A 105 -10.12 -11.04 -1.93
CA LYS A 105 -10.94 -12.11 -1.31
C LYS A 105 -10.26 -13.47 -1.37
N ASP A 106 -9.32 -13.65 -2.29
CA ASP A 106 -8.67 -14.93 -2.61
C ASP A 106 -7.13 -14.88 -2.55
N GLY A 107 -6.57 -13.75 -2.07
CA GLY A 107 -5.12 -13.54 -1.98
C GLY A 107 -4.48 -13.05 -3.28
N ARG A 108 -5.22 -12.97 -4.39
CA ARG A 108 -4.70 -12.52 -5.68
C ARG A 108 -4.79 -11.00 -5.80
N ILE A 109 -3.88 -10.42 -6.58
CA ILE A 109 -3.91 -9.00 -6.91
C ILE A 109 -5.08 -8.72 -7.87
N GLY A 110 -5.87 -7.70 -7.56
CA GLY A 110 -7.01 -7.26 -8.38
C GLY A 110 -6.64 -6.14 -9.35
N GLY A 111 -7.59 -5.75 -10.20
CA GLY A 111 -7.39 -4.64 -11.14
C GLY A 111 -7.20 -3.30 -10.44
N PHE A 112 -6.35 -2.43 -11.00
CA PHE A 112 -5.99 -1.14 -10.43
C PHE A 112 -6.87 0.00 -10.97
N LYS A 113 -7.31 0.87 -10.08
CA LYS A 113 -7.92 2.17 -10.40
C LYS A 113 -6.84 3.21 -10.64
N LYS A 114 -7.06 4.10 -11.60
CA LYS A 114 -6.09 5.10 -12.08
C LYS A 114 -5.87 6.30 -11.15
N THR A 115 -6.49 6.34 -9.96
CA THR A 115 -6.43 7.47 -9.02
C THR A 115 -5.00 7.93 -8.75
N PHE A 116 -4.09 7.01 -8.44
CA PHE A 116 -2.69 7.33 -8.17
C PHE A 116 -1.96 7.83 -9.42
N ALA A 117 -2.26 7.26 -10.60
CA ALA A 117 -1.63 7.66 -11.85
C ALA A 117 -2.05 9.07 -12.27
N ILE A 118 -3.30 9.44 -12.05
CA ILE A 118 -3.81 10.79 -12.26
C ILE A 118 -3.06 11.77 -11.35
N LEU A 119 -3.02 11.52 -10.05
CA LEU A 119 -2.33 12.39 -9.09
C LEU A 119 -0.84 12.52 -9.38
N SER A 120 -0.16 11.42 -9.69
CA SER A 120 1.26 11.40 -10.05
C SER A 120 1.54 12.29 -11.25
N ARG A 121 0.78 12.14 -12.33
CA ARG A 121 0.99 12.91 -13.56
C ARG A 121 0.62 14.38 -13.41
N GLU A 122 -0.54 14.68 -12.83
CA GLU A 122 -1.01 16.07 -12.67
C GLU A 122 -0.11 16.90 -11.75
N LEU A 123 0.54 16.26 -10.77
CA LEU A 123 1.39 16.93 -9.79
C LEU A 123 2.89 16.68 -10.03
N ASN A 124 3.23 15.91 -11.04
CA ASN A 124 4.61 15.50 -11.34
C ASN A 124 5.33 14.91 -10.11
N VAL A 125 4.68 13.99 -9.40
CA VAL A 125 5.23 13.29 -8.23
C VAL A 125 5.48 11.82 -8.55
N PRO A 126 6.60 11.22 -8.09
CA PRO A 126 6.90 9.81 -8.36
C PRO A 126 5.95 8.87 -7.63
N VAL A 127 5.74 7.70 -8.22
CA VAL A 127 5.02 6.57 -7.63
C VAL A 127 6.02 5.55 -7.10
N VAL A 128 5.85 5.11 -5.87
CA VAL A 128 6.61 4.00 -5.26
C VAL A 128 5.71 2.77 -5.19
N PRO A 129 5.86 1.80 -6.11
CA PRO A 129 5.12 0.55 -6.02
C PRO A 129 5.58 -0.27 -4.82
N VAL A 130 4.65 -0.92 -4.13
CA VAL A 130 4.97 -1.77 -2.97
C VAL A 130 4.27 -3.11 -3.09
N ALA A 131 5.04 -4.19 -3.00
CA ALA A 131 4.49 -5.54 -2.96
C ALA A 131 4.41 -6.04 -1.50
N ILE A 132 3.22 -6.44 -1.08
CA ILE A 132 2.96 -7.02 0.24
C ILE A 132 2.55 -8.46 0.07
N GLN A 133 3.28 -9.38 0.70
CA GLN A 133 2.99 -10.81 0.70
C GLN A 133 2.87 -11.36 2.11
N GLY A 134 1.98 -12.36 2.29
CA GLY A 134 1.73 -13.04 3.56
C GLY A 134 0.72 -12.35 4.47
N ALA A 135 0.27 -11.15 4.11
CA ALA A 135 -0.70 -10.40 4.90
C ALA A 135 -2.12 -10.97 4.77
N PHE A 136 -2.46 -11.59 3.63
CA PHE A 136 -3.74 -12.28 3.44
C PHE A 136 -3.86 -13.48 4.36
N GLU A 137 -2.83 -14.32 4.45
CA GLU A 137 -2.78 -15.48 5.34
C GLU A 137 -2.81 -15.08 6.81
N ALA A 138 -2.19 -13.93 7.14
CA ALA A 138 -2.14 -13.39 8.50
C ALA A 138 -3.50 -12.88 8.97
N LEU A 139 -4.24 -12.17 8.12
CA LEU A 139 -5.56 -11.61 8.44
C LEU A 139 -6.43 -11.50 7.18
N PRO A 140 -7.09 -12.61 6.76
CA PRO A 140 -7.98 -12.60 5.60
C PRO A 140 -9.14 -11.62 5.75
N ALA A 141 -9.73 -11.21 4.62
CA ALA A 141 -10.93 -10.38 4.64
C ALA A 141 -12.07 -11.10 5.38
N GLY A 142 -12.72 -10.37 6.31
CA GLY A 142 -13.81 -10.94 7.14
C GLY A 142 -13.36 -11.49 8.50
N THR A 143 -12.05 -11.69 8.72
CA THR A 143 -11.52 -12.09 10.04
C THR A 143 -11.14 -10.87 10.87
N VAL A 144 -11.11 -11.02 12.19
CA VAL A 144 -10.75 -9.94 13.14
C VAL A 144 -9.55 -10.30 14.01
N ILE A 145 -9.18 -11.58 14.09
CA ILE A 145 -8.05 -12.07 14.88
C ILE A 145 -6.94 -12.48 13.92
N PRO A 146 -5.78 -11.81 13.96
CA PRO A 146 -4.65 -12.18 13.14
C PRO A 146 -4.09 -13.55 13.56
N LYS A 147 -3.68 -14.35 12.58
CA LYS A 147 -2.94 -15.60 12.85
C LYS A 147 -1.49 -15.26 13.25
N PRO A 148 -0.98 -15.80 14.38
CA PRO A 148 0.38 -15.53 14.80
C PRO A 148 1.41 -16.20 13.88
N TYR A 149 2.67 -15.74 14.01
CA TYR A 149 3.85 -16.32 13.35
C TYR A 149 3.85 -16.31 11.83
N GLN A 150 2.92 -15.58 11.20
CA GLN A 150 2.93 -15.43 9.74
C GLN A 150 4.14 -14.60 9.29
N LYS A 151 4.74 -15.04 8.17
CA LYS A 151 5.82 -14.32 7.52
C LYS A 151 5.22 -13.29 6.56
N ILE A 152 5.44 -12.03 6.86
CA ILE A 152 4.98 -10.91 6.04
C ILE A 152 6.19 -10.23 5.43
N GLN A 153 6.17 -10.05 4.13
CA GLN A 153 7.21 -9.37 3.39
C GLN A 153 6.66 -8.13 2.70
N VAL A 154 7.36 -7.00 2.87
CA VAL A 154 7.05 -5.72 2.25
C VAL A 154 8.24 -5.32 1.39
N SER A 155 8.03 -5.17 0.09
CA SER A 155 9.05 -4.79 -0.88
C SER A 155 8.72 -3.43 -1.46
N PHE A 156 9.54 -2.41 -1.16
CA PHE A 156 9.48 -1.11 -1.82
C PHE A 156 10.27 -1.22 -3.12
N LEU A 157 9.59 -1.02 -4.25
CA LEU A 157 10.19 -1.11 -5.57
C LEU A 157 10.74 0.24 -6.01
N ASP A 158 11.54 0.24 -7.08
CA ASP A 158 12.12 1.46 -7.62
C ASP A 158 11.02 2.47 -7.98
N PRO A 159 11.20 3.76 -7.66
CA PRO A 159 10.26 4.82 -7.99
C PRO A 159 10.04 4.89 -9.50
N ILE A 160 8.80 5.15 -9.89
CA ILE A 160 8.42 5.40 -11.27
C ILE A 160 8.02 6.87 -11.39
N TYR A 161 8.74 7.62 -12.22
CA TYR A 161 8.44 9.01 -12.52
C TYR A 161 7.40 9.10 -13.64
N PRO A 162 6.45 10.06 -13.58
CA PRO A 162 5.31 10.10 -14.50
C PRO A 162 5.67 10.56 -15.92
N ASP A 163 6.86 11.12 -16.13
CA ASP A 163 7.29 11.64 -17.44
C ASP A 163 7.27 10.54 -18.51
N GLY A 164 6.70 10.87 -19.67
CA GLY A 164 6.59 9.95 -20.79
C GLY A 164 5.47 8.90 -20.67
N HIS A 165 4.75 8.87 -19.56
CA HIS A 165 3.63 7.94 -19.37
C HIS A 165 2.27 8.61 -19.55
N THR A 166 1.30 7.88 -20.09
CA THR A 166 -0.13 8.19 -19.96
C THR A 166 -0.64 7.69 -18.60
N TYR A 167 -1.89 8.03 -18.21
CA TYR A 167 -2.51 7.44 -17.01
C TYR A 167 -2.59 5.93 -17.09
N ASP A 168 -2.90 5.40 -18.29
CA ASP A 168 -3.01 3.97 -18.53
C ASP A 168 -1.66 3.28 -18.48
N SER A 169 -0.66 3.78 -19.19
CA SER A 169 0.67 3.16 -19.21
C SER A 169 1.35 3.20 -17.85
N LEU A 170 1.15 4.27 -17.05
CA LEU A 170 1.67 4.34 -15.68
C LEU A 170 0.96 3.32 -14.78
N ASN A 171 -0.38 3.22 -14.90
CA ASN A 171 -1.17 2.24 -14.15
C ASN A 171 -0.73 0.81 -14.44
N ASP A 172 -0.58 0.47 -15.73
CA ASP A 172 -0.17 -0.86 -16.18
C ASP A 172 1.25 -1.21 -15.73
N LEU A 173 2.19 -0.25 -15.82
CA LEU A 173 3.56 -0.44 -15.38
C LEU A 173 3.64 -0.72 -13.87
N VAL A 174 2.91 0.04 -13.04
CA VAL A 174 2.86 -0.18 -11.59
C VAL A 174 2.26 -1.54 -11.27
N PHE A 175 1.17 -1.92 -11.94
CA PHE A 175 0.55 -3.24 -11.79
C PHE A 175 1.52 -4.36 -12.13
N GLN A 176 2.22 -4.27 -13.28
CA GLN A 176 3.19 -5.27 -13.72
C GLN A 176 4.37 -5.41 -12.74
N ARG A 177 4.91 -4.29 -12.23
CA ARG A 177 6.01 -4.31 -11.26
C ARG A 177 5.62 -5.02 -9.96
N ILE A 178 4.45 -4.70 -9.42
CA ILE A 178 3.95 -5.35 -8.20
C ILE A 178 3.66 -6.83 -8.45
N SER A 179 3.00 -7.17 -9.56
CA SER A 179 2.67 -8.57 -9.92
C SER A 179 3.92 -9.42 -10.09
N SER A 180 4.96 -8.91 -10.76
CA SER A 180 6.23 -9.60 -10.95
C SER A 180 6.97 -9.83 -9.63
N GLU A 181 6.96 -8.85 -8.74
CA GLU A 181 7.56 -9.00 -7.40
C GLU A 181 6.82 -10.03 -6.57
N LEU A 182 5.48 -10.02 -6.56
CA LEU A 182 4.67 -11.01 -5.86
C LEU A 182 4.95 -12.44 -6.36
N ALA A 183 5.08 -12.62 -7.68
CA ALA A 183 5.45 -13.91 -8.28
C ALA A 183 6.85 -14.38 -7.83
N SER A 184 7.82 -13.48 -7.80
CA SER A 184 9.18 -13.76 -7.30
C SER A 184 9.17 -14.20 -5.83
N LEU A 185 8.42 -13.48 -4.99
CA LEU A 185 8.30 -13.79 -3.56
C LEU A 185 7.62 -15.14 -3.31
N ALA A 186 6.60 -15.48 -4.10
CA ALA A 186 5.91 -16.77 -4.02
C ALA A 186 6.86 -17.93 -4.37
N GLY A 187 7.68 -17.78 -5.42
CA GLY A 187 8.70 -18.76 -5.80
C GLY A 187 9.73 -19.00 -4.71
N GLN A 188 10.22 -17.93 -4.06
CA GLN A 188 11.16 -18.04 -2.94
C GLN A 188 10.57 -18.73 -1.72
N SER A 189 9.28 -18.51 -1.44
CA SER A 189 8.59 -19.17 -0.31
C SER A 189 8.40 -20.65 -0.55
N ALA A 190 8.09 -21.07 -1.78
CA ALA A 190 7.96 -22.48 -2.15
C ALA A 190 9.30 -23.23 -2.07
N ALA A 191 10.41 -22.61 -2.51
CA ALA A 191 11.75 -23.20 -2.45
C ALA A 191 12.31 -23.31 -1.02
N ALA A 192 11.81 -22.51 -0.07
CA ALA A 192 12.26 -22.51 1.33
C ALA A 192 11.50 -23.50 2.23
N THR A 193 10.51 -24.23 1.71
CA THR A 193 9.81 -25.27 2.45
C THR A 193 10.58 -26.59 2.28
N PRO A 194 11.18 -27.18 3.34
CA PRO A 194 11.85 -28.47 3.24
C PRO A 194 10.82 -29.55 2.85
N GLN A 195 11.10 -30.32 1.81
CA GLN A 195 10.35 -31.55 1.54
C GLN A 195 10.71 -32.54 2.66
N HIS A 196 9.83 -32.69 3.63
CA HIS A 196 9.89 -33.81 4.56
C HIS A 196 9.45 -35.05 3.81
N HIS A 197 10.43 -35.87 3.44
CA HIS A 197 10.26 -37.28 3.08
C HIS A 197 10.18 -38.14 4.33
#